data_920f42c6ecbd25814d5f4b91a307d33b
#
_entry.id   920f42c6ecbd25814d5f4b91a307d33b
#
_cell.length_a   1.000
_cell.length_b   1.000
_cell.length_c   1.000
_cell.angle_alpha   90.00
_cell.angle_beta   90.00
_cell.angle_gamma   90.00
#
_symmetry.space_group_name_H-M   'P 1'
#
loop_
_entity.id
_entity.type
_entity.pdbx_description
1 polymer ?
#
loop_
_entity_poly.entity_id
_entity_poly.type
_entity_poly.pdbx_seq_one_letter_code
_entity_poly.pdbx_strand_id
1 'polypeptide(L)'
;IATPNFIGKKQVEVALKDLVPYIAWTPFFRSWELFGKYPEILTDTVVGTQATDLFEDAQRMLQQIIEENWFVAKAILGIFPAHQVNDDDIELIDEKETYYLRTLRQQSKKSGTVPNIALADFVAPKESGFQDYVGLFCVSTGFGVEEKEKAFEAQHDDYNSIMVKALGDRLAEAFAEYLHERVRKEIWGYASNEEISNEDLIKETYQGIRPAPGYPACPD
;
A
#
# COMPACT_ATOMS: atom_id res chain seq x y z
N ILE A 1 -6.65 16.53 16.83
CA ILE A 1 -7.11 15.67 15.69
C ILE A 1 -7.36 16.60 14.52
N ALA A 2 -6.80 16.28 13.37
CA ALA A 2 -6.97 17.06 12.14
C ALA A 2 -8.27 16.66 11.43
N THR A 3 -9.09 17.63 11.08
CA THR A 3 -10.29 17.39 10.27
C THR A 3 -9.87 17.13 8.82
N PRO A 4 -10.33 16.04 8.19
CA PRO A 4 -10.01 15.77 6.78
C PRO A 4 -10.55 16.84 5.83
N ASN A 5 -9.79 17.13 4.77
CA ASN A 5 -10.23 18.02 3.69
C ASN A 5 -11.36 17.38 2.84
N PHE A 6 -11.52 16.06 2.94
CA PHE A 6 -12.55 15.29 2.26
C PHE A 6 -13.12 14.23 3.21
N ILE A 7 -14.45 14.08 3.25
CA ILE A 7 -15.17 13.05 3.98
C ILE A 7 -16.11 12.34 2.99
N GLY A 8 -16.26 11.03 3.14
CA GLY A 8 -17.05 10.19 2.25
C GLY A 8 -16.19 9.33 1.32
N LYS A 9 -16.76 8.82 0.25
CA LYS A 9 -16.14 7.87 -0.70
C LYS A 9 -15.84 8.54 -2.03
N LYS A 10 -14.71 8.20 -2.65
CA LYS A 10 -14.40 8.59 -4.03
C LYS A 10 -13.56 7.55 -4.75
N GLN A 11 -13.72 7.49 -6.07
CA GLN A 11 -12.82 6.76 -6.95
C GLN A 11 -11.62 7.63 -7.32
N VAL A 12 -10.46 6.97 -7.44
CA VAL A 12 -9.20 7.57 -7.85
C VAL A 12 -8.64 6.73 -9.00
N GLU A 13 -8.28 7.39 -10.09
CA GLU A 13 -7.53 6.79 -11.19
C GLU A 13 -6.22 7.56 -11.35
N VAL A 14 -5.12 6.84 -11.56
CA VAL A 14 -3.77 7.41 -11.57
C VAL A 14 -3.03 6.91 -12.79
N ALA A 15 -2.24 7.76 -13.41
CA ALA A 15 -1.36 7.35 -14.50
C ALA A 15 -0.23 6.46 -13.95
N LEU A 16 0.02 5.33 -14.60
CA LEU A 16 1.04 4.36 -14.15
C LEU A 16 2.43 4.99 -13.99
N LYS A 17 2.78 5.96 -14.83
CA LYS A 17 4.05 6.69 -14.75
C LYS A 17 4.26 7.39 -13.40
N ASP A 18 3.18 7.83 -12.75
CA ASP A 18 3.24 8.53 -11.48
C ASP A 18 3.52 7.57 -10.31
N LEU A 19 3.33 6.26 -10.52
CA LEU A 19 3.60 5.21 -9.55
C LEU A 19 5.07 4.73 -9.60
N VAL A 20 5.76 4.91 -10.72
CA VAL A 20 7.13 4.40 -10.92
C VAL A 20 8.10 4.82 -9.81
N PRO A 21 8.10 6.08 -9.32
CA PRO A 21 8.99 6.51 -8.25
C PRO A 21 8.76 5.79 -6.91
N TYR A 22 7.59 5.18 -6.72
CA TYR A 22 7.20 4.48 -5.49
C TYR A 22 7.48 2.97 -5.53
N ILE A 23 8.04 2.45 -6.62
CA ILE A 23 8.32 1.02 -6.74
C ILE A 23 9.44 0.61 -5.80
N ALA A 24 9.13 -0.30 -4.88
CA ALA A 24 10.13 -0.99 -4.07
C ALA A 24 10.70 -2.19 -4.84
N TRP A 25 11.96 -2.10 -5.29
CA TRP A 25 12.59 -3.12 -6.13
C TRP A 25 13.12 -4.34 -5.35
N THR A 26 13.45 -4.19 -4.08
CA THR A 26 13.94 -5.31 -3.26
C THR A 26 12.97 -6.51 -3.24
N PRO A 27 11.64 -6.35 -3.05
CA PRO A 27 10.69 -7.45 -3.16
C PRO A 27 10.59 -8.05 -4.56
N PHE A 28 10.79 -7.24 -5.62
CA PHE A 28 10.85 -7.74 -7.00
C PHE A 28 11.97 -8.77 -7.16
N PHE A 29 13.20 -8.46 -6.75
CA PHE A 29 14.31 -9.41 -6.84
C PHE A 29 14.05 -10.69 -6.04
N ARG A 30 13.44 -10.57 -4.86
CA ARG A 30 13.09 -11.73 -4.03
C ARG A 30 12.10 -12.68 -4.70
N SER A 31 11.13 -12.17 -5.46
CA SER A 31 10.18 -13.02 -6.21
C SER A 31 10.85 -13.83 -7.33
N TRP A 32 12.08 -13.45 -7.72
CA TRP A 32 12.95 -14.16 -8.66
C TRP A 32 14.09 -14.93 -7.96
N GLU A 33 13.96 -15.17 -6.65
CA GLU A 33 14.94 -15.89 -5.82
C GLU A 33 16.33 -15.22 -5.77
N LEU A 34 16.40 -13.91 -6.05
CA LEU A 34 17.62 -13.11 -5.92
C LEU A 34 17.57 -12.34 -4.58
N PHE A 35 18.52 -12.66 -3.69
CA PHE A 35 18.54 -12.11 -2.33
C PHE A 35 19.59 -11.00 -2.21
N GLY A 36 19.14 -9.80 -1.93
CA GLY A 36 19.92 -8.59 -1.73
C GLY A 36 19.00 -7.38 -1.65
N LYS A 37 19.54 -6.25 -1.23
CA LYS A 37 18.82 -4.97 -1.23
C LYS A 37 19.07 -4.22 -2.53
N TYR A 38 18.06 -3.62 -3.09
CA TYR A 38 18.25 -2.65 -4.18
C TYR A 38 18.65 -1.28 -3.58
N PRO A 39 19.61 -0.56 -4.17
CA PRO A 39 20.31 -0.86 -5.44
C PRO A 39 21.56 -1.75 -5.32
N GLU A 40 22.03 -2.07 -4.11
CA GLU A 40 23.31 -2.76 -3.87
C GLU A 40 23.39 -4.14 -4.54
N ILE A 41 22.25 -4.82 -4.68
CA ILE A 41 22.16 -6.13 -5.34
C ILE A 41 22.73 -6.12 -6.78
N LEU A 42 22.63 -4.98 -7.48
CA LEU A 42 23.12 -4.85 -8.86
C LEU A 42 24.64 -4.94 -8.97
N THR A 43 25.36 -4.67 -7.88
CA THR A 43 26.81 -4.73 -7.81
C THR A 43 27.33 -5.88 -6.96
N ASP A 44 26.45 -6.81 -6.57
CA ASP A 44 26.82 -7.99 -5.81
C ASP A 44 27.76 -8.90 -6.63
N THR A 45 28.77 -9.47 -5.97
CA THR A 45 29.81 -10.28 -6.64
C THR A 45 29.33 -11.62 -7.14
N VAL A 46 28.21 -12.14 -6.62
CA VAL A 46 27.65 -13.44 -6.97
C VAL A 46 26.46 -13.31 -7.90
N VAL A 47 25.48 -12.47 -7.53
CA VAL A 47 24.21 -12.34 -8.24
C VAL A 47 24.07 -11.05 -9.05
N GLY A 48 25.02 -10.12 -8.96
CA GLY A 48 24.90 -8.78 -9.54
C GLY A 48 24.65 -8.75 -11.04
N THR A 49 25.33 -9.62 -11.81
CA THR A 49 25.09 -9.71 -13.28
C THR A 49 23.67 -10.15 -13.56
N GLN A 50 23.21 -11.23 -12.92
CA GLN A 50 21.84 -11.74 -13.11
C GLN A 50 20.79 -10.73 -12.65
N ALA A 51 21.04 -10.05 -11.53
CA ALA A 51 20.14 -9.01 -11.02
C ALA A 51 20.06 -7.81 -11.99
N THR A 52 21.18 -7.41 -12.58
CA THR A 52 21.21 -6.32 -13.56
C THR A 52 20.44 -6.68 -14.82
N ASP A 53 20.68 -7.86 -15.40
CA ASP A 53 19.95 -8.32 -16.60
C ASP A 53 18.44 -8.38 -16.35
N LEU A 54 18.03 -8.95 -15.20
CA LEU A 54 16.64 -9.03 -14.79
C LEU A 54 16.01 -7.63 -14.60
N PHE A 55 16.76 -6.71 -14.00
CA PHE A 55 16.29 -5.35 -13.79
C PHE A 55 16.12 -4.59 -15.10
N GLU A 56 17.04 -4.75 -16.05
CA GLU A 56 16.92 -4.15 -17.39
C GLU A 56 15.71 -4.69 -18.15
N ASP A 57 15.46 -5.99 -18.07
CA ASP A 57 14.27 -6.61 -18.63
C ASP A 57 12.98 -6.06 -18.02
N ALA A 58 12.95 -5.94 -16.69
CA ALA A 58 11.84 -5.34 -15.96
C ALA A 58 11.60 -3.89 -16.36
N GLN A 59 12.67 -3.08 -16.51
CA GLN A 59 12.55 -1.68 -16.93
C GLN A 59 11.99 -1.58 -18.37
N ARG A 60 12.44 -2.42 -19.28
CA ARG A 60 11.91 -2.45 -20.67
C ARG A 60 10.42 -2.80 -20.69
N MET A 61 10.02 -3.85 -19.97
CA MET A 61 8.60 -4.22 -19.89
C MET A 61 7.76 -3.15 -19.18
N LEU A 62 8.26 -2.54 -18.11
CA LEU A 62 7.57 -1.45 -17.41
C LEU A 62 7.33 -0.26 -18.34
N GLN A 63 8.32 0.08 -19.16
CA GLN A 63 8.17 1.12 -20.19
C GLN A 63 7.05 0.77 -21.19
N GLN A 64 7.01 -0.47 -21.69
CA GLN A 64 5.94 -0.93 -22.59
C GLN A 64 4.56 -0.89 -21.91
N ILE A 65 4.46 -1.35 -20.64
CA ILE A 65 3.24 -1.29 -19.85
C ILE A 65 2.68 0.14 -19.82
N ILE A 66 3.56 1.13 -19.62
CA ILE A 66 3.18 2.54 -19.51
C ILE A 66 2.81 3.13 -20.87
N GLU A 67 3.66 2.94 -21.89
CA GLU A 67 3.49 3.53 -23.22
C GLU A 67 2.27 2.98 -23.95
N GLU A 68 2.04 1.68 -23.84
CA GLU A 68 0.94 0.97 -24.48
C GLU A 68 -0.31 0.85 -23.59
N ASN A 69 -0.28 1.40 -22.38
CA ASN A 69 -1.39 1.37 -21.40
C ASN A 69 -1.91 -0.06 -21.16
N TRP A 70 -1.02 -1.01 -20.89
CA TRP A 70 -1.41 -2.40 -20.65
C TRP A 70 -2.28 -2.56 -19.40
N PHE A 71 -2.03 -1.75 -18.38
CA PHE A 71 -2.72 -1.81 -17.09
C PHE A 71 -3.46 -0.51 -16.80
N VAL A 72 -4.48 -0.60 -15.94
CA VAL A 72 -5.17 0.57 -15.39
C VAL A 72 -5.05 0.56 -13.87
N ALA A 73 -4.60 1.68 -13.31
CA ALA A 73 -4.49 1.88 -11.87
C ALA A 73 -5.74 2.58 -11.34
N LYS A 74 -6.56 1.85 -10.56
CA LYS A 74 -7.79 2.37 -9.94
C LYS A 74 -7.81 2.11 -8.45
N ALA A 75 -8.41 3.04 -7.71
CA ALA A 75 -8.63 2.91 -6.29
C ALA A 75 -10.03 3.40 -5.90
N ILE A 76 -10.50 2.89 -4.77
CA ILE A 76 -11.59 3.48 -4.00
C ILE A 76 -10.99 3.92 -2.68
N LEU A 77 -11.28 5.16 -2.29
CA LEU A 77 -10.89 5.75 -1.02
C LEU A 77 -12.13 6.22 -0.28
N GLY A 78 -12.16 5.99 1.03
CA GLY A 78 -13.16 6.56 1.93
C GLY A 78 -12.49 7.12 3.19
N ILE A 79 -12.97 8.29 3.66
CA ILE A 79 -12.62 8.83 4.98
C ILE A 79 -13.93 9.06 5.72
N PHE A 80 -14.02 8.50 6.92
CA PHE A 80 -15.26 8.47 7.69
C PHE A 80 -15.02 8.96 9.12
N PRO A 81 -16.00 9.68 9.71
CA PRO A 81 -16.04 9.88 11.14
C PRO A 81 -15.95 8.55 11.90
N ALA A 82 -15.14 8.51 12.93
CA ALA A 82 -14.87 7.27 13.65
C ALA A 82 -14.65 7.51 15.13
N HIS A 83 -14.95 6.48 15.95
CA HIS A 83 -14.68 6.47 17.38
C HIS A 83 -14.29 5.06 17.83
N GLN A 84 -13.39 4.97 18.79
CA GLN A 84 -13.22 3.76 19.57
C GLN A 84 -14.49 3.61 20.48
N VAL A 85 -15.13 2.44 20.43
CA VAL A 85 -16.37 2.19 21.20
C VAL A 85 -16.21 1.16 22.32
N ASN A 86 -15.13 0.39 22.29
CA ASN A 86 -14.69 -0.52 23.35
C ASN A 86 -13.18 -0.76 23.20
N ASP A 87 -12.63 -1.73 23.93
CA ASP A 87 -11.19 -1.99 23.93
C ASP A 87 -10.58 -2.30 22.54
N ASP A 88 -11.38 -2.89 21.62
CA ASP A 88 -10.86 -3.43 20.37
C ASP A 88 -11.64 -2.99 19.11
N ASP A 89 -12.80 -2.35 19.26
CA ASP A 89 -13.66 -2.01 18.13
C ASP A 89 -13.62 -0.52 17.78
N ILE A 90 -13.67 -0.25 16.47
CA ILE A 90 -13.81 1.10 15.90
C ILE A 90 -15.17 1.21 15.21
N GLU A 91 -15.99 2.16 15.65
CA GLU A 91 -17.22 2.55 14.99
C GLU A 91 -16.90 3.51 13.85
N LEU A 92 -17.44 3.25 12.65
CA LEU A 92 -17.40 4.12 11.48
C LEU A 92 -18.80 4.60 11.14
N ILE A 93 -18.93 5.87 10.78
CA ILE A 93 -20.20 6.48 10.41
C ILE A 93 -20.13 6.89 8.93
N ASP A 94 -20.96 6.24 8.09
CA ASP A 94 -21.13 6.56 6.67
C ASP A 94 -22.57 7.04 6.44
N GLU A 95 -22.74 8.35 6.35
CA GLU A 95 -24.04 9.02 6.29
C GLU A 95 -24.95 8.63 7.47
N LYS A 96 -25.90 7.67 7.26
CA LYS A 96 -26.84 7.19 8.29
C LYS A 96 -26.52 5.78 8.77
N GLU A 97 -25.53 5.12 8.16
CA GLU A 97 -25.17 3.75 8.48
C GLU A 97 -23.96 3.73 9.41
N THR A 98 -23.94 2.78 10.30
CA THR A 98 -22.86 2.55 11.24
C THR A 98 -22.24 1.20 10.96
N TYR A 99 -20.93 1.19 10.78
CA TYR A 99 -20.12 0.00 10.59
C TYR A 99 -19.14 -0.17 11.74
N TYR A 100 -18.63 -1.36 11.92
CA TYR A 100 -17.64 -1.67 12.96
C TYR A 100 -16.44 -2.37 12.33
N LEU A 101 -15.25 -1.83 12.54
CA LEU A 101 -14.00 -2.55 12.30
C LEU A 101 -13.67 -3.32 13.59
N ARG A 102 -13.63 -4.64 13.48
CA ARG A 102 -13.26 -5.53 14.58
C ARG A 102 -11.75 -5.69 14.57
N THR A 103 -11.06 -5.04 15.49
CA THR A 103 -9.61 -5.18 15.61
C THR A 103 -9.25 -6.11 16.77
N LEU A 104 -8.03 -6.63 16.76
CA LEU A 104 -7.58 -7.55 17.79
C LEU A 104 -6.40 -6.96 18.55
N ARG A 105 -6.54 -6.88 19.86
CA ARG A 105 -5.44 -6.50 20.75
C ARG A 105 -4.33 -7.53 20.72
N GLN A 106 -3.08 -7.08 20.69
CA GLN A 106 -1.92 -7.96 20.74
C GLN A 106 -2.03 -8.99 21.89
N GLN A 107 -1.79 -10.26 21.57
CA GLN A 107 -1.92 -11.38 22.53
C GLN A 107 -0.57 -11.86 23.06
N SER A 108 0.55 -11.27 22.63
CA SER A 108 1.89 -11.70 23.03
C SER A 108 2.20 -11.26 24.46
N LYS A 109 2.85 -12.14 25.23
CA LYS A 109 3.37 -11.77 26.55
C LYS A 109 4.54 -10.81 26.39
N LYS A 110 4.42 -9.61 26.91
CA LYS A 110 5.46 -8.59 26.90
C LYS A 110 6.17 -8.52 28.26
N SER A 111 7.44 -8.11 28.26
CA SER A 111 8.20 -7.85 29.47
C SER A 111 7.96 -6.39 29.94
N GLY A 112 7.86 -6.19 31.25
CA GLY A 112 7.73 -4.86 31.86
C GLY A 112 6.32 -4.25 31.71
N THR A 113 6.27 -2.93 31.58
CA THR A 113 5.05 -2.12 31.55
C THR A 113 4.56 -1.80 30.12
N VAL A 114 5.11 -2.45 29.11
CA VAL A 114 4.71 -2.20 27.70
C VAL A 114 3.32 -2.78 27.47
N PRO A 115 2.31 -1.97 27.15
CA PRO A 115 0.96 -2.45 26.94
C PRO A 115 0.84 -3.26 25.64
N ASN A 116 -0.13 -4.16 25.60
CA ASN A 116 -0.61 -4.73 24.35
C ASN A 116 -1.51 -3.70 23.68
N ILE A 117 -1.25 -3.41 22.40
CA ILE A 117 -1.99 -2.42 21.62
C ILE A 117 -2.97 -3.08 20.65
N ALA A 118 -4.07 -2.38 20.37
CA ALA A 118 -5.01 -2.68 19.29
C ALA A 118 -5.05 -1.49 18.33
N LEU A 119 -5.55 -1.68 17.11
CA LEU A 119 -5.73 -0.56 16.17
C LEU A 119 -6.74 0.46 16.72
N ALA A 120 -7.71 0.01 17.52
CA ALA A 120 -8.67 0.89 18.19
C ALA A 120 -8.01 1.93 19.09
N ASP A 121 -6.82 1.66 19.64
CA ASP A 121 -6.10 2.62 20.51
C ASP A 121 -5.60 3.87 19.76
N PHE A 122 -5.61 3.84 18.42
CA PHE A 122 -5.22 4.97 17.58
C PHE A 122 -6.39 5.89 17.19
N VAL A 123 -7.61 5.57 17.66
CA VAL A 123 -8.82 6.35 17.40
C VAL A 123 -9.39 6.88 18.72
N ALA A 124 -9.82 8.14 18.74
CA ALA A 124 -10.33 8.77 19.94
C ALA A 124 -11.56 8.01 20.51
N PRO A 125 -11.60 7.75 21.84
CA PRO A 125 -12.76 7.14 22.46
C PRO A 125 -14.03 7.99 22.29
N LYS A 126 -15.17 7.34 22.08
CA LYS A 126 -16.47 8.02 21.90
C LYS A 126 -16.81 8.94 23.08
N GLU A 127 -16.47 8.52 24.28
CA GLU A 127 -16.72 9.27 25.51
C GLU A 127 -15.82 10.50 25.69
N SER A 128 -14.74 10.60 24.90
CA SER A 128 -13.82 11.75 24.97
C SER A 128 -14.44 13.05 24.44
N GLY A 129 -15.50 12.94 23.63
CA GLY A 129 -16.13 14.06 22.96
C GLY A 129 -15.33 14.64 21.79
N PHE A 130 -14.18 14.06 21.45
CA PHE A 130 -13.40 14.44 20.25
C PHE A 130 -13.91 13.69 19.03
N GLN A 131 -14.11 14.42 17.94
CA GLN A 131 -14.39 13.78 16.63
C GLN A 131 -13.09 13.33 16.01
N ASP A 132 -13.00 12.02 15.74
CA ASP A 132 -11.89 11.42 15.01
C ASP A 132 -12.33 10.77 13.71
N TYR A 133 -11.39 10.25 12.93
CA TYR A 133 -11.66 9.74 11.59
C TYR A 133 -10.80 8.52 11.29
N VAL A 134 -11.30 7.67 10.38
CA VAL A 134 -10.55 6.56 9.79
C VAL A 134 -10.61 6.66 8.28
N GLY A 135 -9.47 6.51 7.62
CA GLY A 135 -9.33 6.38 6.19
C GLY A 135 -9.23 4.91 5.78
N LEU A 136 -9.97 4.52 4.75
CA LEU A 136 -9.92 3.20 4.14
C LEU A 136 -9.65 3.36 2.64
N PHE A 137 -8.82 2.49 2.06
CA PHE A 137 -8.68 2.45 0.62
C PHE A 137 -8.42 1.03 0.10
N CYS A 138 -8.80 0.82 -1.14
CA CYS A 138 -8.46 -0.36 -1.92
C CYS A 138 -7.87 0.11 -3.24
N VAL A 139 -6.71 -0.42 -3.61
CA VAL A 139 -6.00 -0.11 -4.86
C VAL A 139 -5.90 -1.34 -5.73
N SER A 140 -5.88 -1.14 -7.04
CA SER A 140 -5.60 -2.20 -8.01
C SER A 140 -4.90 -1.62 -9.24
N THR A 141 -3.89 -2.31 -9.70
CA THR A 141 -3.28 -2.15 -11.02
C THR A 141 -3.49 -3.39 -11.90
N GLY A 142 -4.33 -4.32 -11.43
CA GLY A 142 -4.54 -5.63 -12.04
C GLY A 142 -5.40 -5.63 -13.32
N PHE A 143 -6.05 -4.52 -13.63
CA PHE A 143 -6.86 -4.42 -14.85
C PHE A 143 -5.97 -4.46 -16.09
N GLY A 144 -6.03 -5.56 -16.85
CA GLY A 144 -5.22 -5.83 -18.02
C GLY A 144 -4.05 -6.82 -17.79
N VAL A 145 -3.65 -7.09 -16.53
CA VAL A 145 -2.56 -8.03 -16.22
C VAL A 145 -2.87 -9.42 -16.73
N GLU A 146 -4.04 -9.98 -16.41
CA GLU A 146 -4.44 -11.33 -16.82
C GLU A 146 -4.48 -11.50 -18.36
N GLU A 147 -4.91 -10.47 -19.07
CA GLU A 147 -4.93 -10.48 -20.55
C GLU A 147 -3.51 -10.61 -21.12
N LYS A 148 -2.56 -9.83 -20.58
CA LYS A 148 -1.17 -9.86 -21.02
C LYS A 148 -0.46 -11.16 -20.61
N GLU A 149 -0.71 -11.65 -19.39
CA GLU A 149 -0.25 -12.95 -18.93
C GLU A 149 -0.63 -14.06 -19.92
N LYS A 150 -1.93 -14.18 -20.22
CA LYS A 150 -2.44 -15.18 -21.18
C LYS A 150 -1.87 -15.02 -22.59
N ALA A 151 -1.60 -13.79 -23.01
CA ALA A 151 -0.99 -13.54 -24.31
C ALA A 151 0.45 -14.07 -24.40
N PHE A 152 1.25 -13.94 -23.32
CA PHE A 152 2.59 -14.53 -23.23
C PHE A 152 2.53 -16.06 -23.09
N GLU A 153 1.63 -16.60 -22.27
CA GLU A 153 1.44 -18.06 -22.14
C GLU A 153 1.07 -18.72 -23.47
N ALA A 154 0.21 -18.09 -24.25
CA ALA A 154 -0.17 -18.58 -25.60
C ALA A 154 1.01 -18.65 -26.58
N GLN A 155 2.08 -17.89 -26.31
CA GLN A 155 3.33 -17.91 -27.06
C GLN A 155 4.40 -18.80 -26.42
N HIS A 156 4.07 -19.52 -25.33
CA HIS A 156 5.00 -20.31 -24.52
C HIS A 156 6.14 -19.46 -23.93
N ASP A 157 5.85 -18.19 -23.62
CA ASP A 157 6.79 -17.23 -23.04
C ASP A 157 6.52 -17.10 -21.53
N ASP A 158 6.91 -18.12 -20.79
CA ASP A 158 6.71 -18.17 -19.32
C ASP A 158 7.48 -17.08 -18.61
N TYR A 159 8.65 -16.68 -19.15
CA TYR A 159 9.46 -15.62 -18.55
C TYR A 159 8.72 -14.29 -18.51
N ASN A 160 8.21 -13.83 -19.64
CA ASN A 160 7.45 -12.57 -19.73
C ASN A 160 6.08 -12.68 -19.04
N SER A 161 5.46 -13.87 -18.99
CA SER A 161 4.25 -14.13 -18.22
C SER A 161 4.46 -13.91 -16.73
N ILE A 162 5.59 -14.40 -16.17
CA ILE A 162 5.96 -14.15 -14.76
C ILE A 162 6.33 -12.69 -14.54
N MET A 163 7.08 -12.08 -15.46
CA MET A 163 7.52 -10.69 -15.38
C MET A 163 6.33 -9.72 -15.32
N VAL A 164 5.33 -9.89 -16.17
CA VAL A 164 4.17 -9.01 -16.24
C VAL A 164 3.35 -9.05 -14.94
N LYS A 165 3.21 -10.22 -14.32
CA LYS A 165 2.58 -10.36 -12.99
C LYS A 165 3.40 -9.69 -11.90
N ALA A 166 4.70 -9.96 -11.87
CA ALA A 166 5.59 -9.35 -10.88
C ALA A 166 5.57 -7.82 -10.94
N LEU A 167 5.54 -7.24 -12.14
CA LEU A 167 5.42 -5.78 -12.30
C LEU A 167 4.03 -5.27 -11.90
N GLY A 168 2.96 -6.01 -12.19
CA GLY A 168 1.62 -5.70 -11.73
C GLY A 168 1.55 -5.59 -10.20
N ASP A 169 2.12 -6.56 -9.50
CA ASP A 169 2.19 -6.56 -8.02
C ASP A 169 3.01 -5.38 -7.49
N ARG A 170 4.16 -5.09 -8.11
CA ARG A 170 4.98 -3.94 -7.69
C ARG A 170 4.27 -2.60 -7.91
N LEU A 171 3.54 -2.45 -9.00
CA LEU A 171 2.74 -1.26 -9.26
C LEU A 171 1.57 -1.12 -8.27
N ALA A 172 0.94 -2.22 -7.85
CA ALA A 172 -0.13 -2.19 -6.85
C ALA A 172 0.39 -1.71 -5.48
N GLU A 173 1.55 -2.23 -5.04
CA GLU A 173 2.22 -1.77 -3.84
C GLU A 173 2.65 -0.29 -3.94
N ALA A 174 3.23 0.09 -5.07
CA ALA A 174 3.58 1.49 -5.34
C ALA A 174 2.35 2.41 -5.30
N PHE A 175 1.20 1.94 -5.79
CA PHE A 175 -0.04 2.70 -5.73
C PHE A 175 -0.54 2.87 -4.28
N ALA A 176 -0.39 1.86 -3.44
CA ALA A 176 -0.73 1.99 -2.02
C ALA A 176 0.13 3.05 -1.33
N GLU A 177 1.46 3.09 -1.60
CA GLU A 177 2.35 4.14 -1.07
C GLU A 177 1.98 5.53 -1.59
N TYR A 178 1.84 5.68 -2.90
CA TYR A 178 1.44 6.92 -3.54
C TYR A 178 0.11 7.47 -3.00
N LEU A 179 -0.92 6.61 -2.91
CA LEU A 179 -2.23 7.03 -2.42
C LEU A 179 -2.19 7.41 -0.95
N HIS A 180 -1.45 6.66 -0.12
CA HIS A 180 -1.29 6.98 1.29
C HIS A 180 -0.57 8.33 1.50
N GLU A 181 0.47 8.63 0.72
CA GLU A 181 1.10 9.95 0.75
C GLU A 181 0.09 11.06 0.40
N ARG A 182 -0.68 10.87 -0.66
CA ARG A 182 -1.72 11.84 -1.04
C ARG A 182 -2.80 12.00 0.03
N VAL A 183 -3.15 10.92 0.73
CA VAL A 183 -4.07 11.01 1.88
C VAL A 183 -3.47 11.90 2.96
N ARG A 184 -2.23 11.69 3.36
CA ARG A 184 -1.57 12.46 4.41
C ARG A 184 -1.41 13.93 4.05
N LYS A 185 -0.98 14.21 2.81
CA LYS A 185 -0.64 15.59 2.37
C LYS A 185 -1.83 16.39 1.88
N GLU A 186 -2.78 15.75 1.17
CA GLU A 186 -3.82 16.46 0.40
C GLU A 186 -5.24 16.10 0.85
N ILE A 187 -5.60 14.80 0.87
CA ILE A 187 -7.00 14.36 0.98
C ILE A 187 -7.49 14.47 2.41
N TRP A 188 -6.68 14.01 3.35
CA TRP A 188 -6.87 14.30 4.77
C TRP A 188 -6.15 15.60 5.14
N GLY A 189 -4.88 15.72 4.78
CA GLY A 189 -4.11 16.95 4.92
C GLY A 189 -3.48 17.15 6.29
N TYR A 190 -3.37 16.11 7.13
CA TYR A 190 -2.76 16.24 8.46
C TYR A 190 -1.23 16.38 8.43
N ALA A 191 -0.61 16.08 7.30
CA ALA A 191 0.83 16.18 7.07
C ALA A 191 1.15 16.94 5.75
N SER A 192 0.47 18.07 5.51
CA SER A 192 0.58 18.84 4.26
C SER A 192 2.00 19.31 3.93
N ASN A 193 2.85 19.48 4.93
CA ASN A 193 4.25 19.90 4.79
C ASN A 193 5.25 18.74 4.88
N GLU A 194 4.77 17.48 4.76
CA GLU A 194 5.64 16.32 4.81
C GLU A 194 6.60 16.30 3.63
N GLU A 195 7.90 16.22 3.92
CA GLU A 195 8.99 16.06 2.95
C GLU A 195 9.82 14.86 3.38
N ILE A 196 9.43 13.67 2.91
CA ILE A 196 10.14 12.42 3.18
C ILE A 196 10.57 11.76 1.88
N SER A 197 11.72 11.10 1.92
CA SER A 197 12.26 10.37 0.78
C SER A 197 11.51 9.04 0.56
N ASN A 198 11.64 8.45 -0.63
CA ASN A 198 11.10 7.12 -0.89
C ASN A 198 11.70 6.05 0.05
N GLU A 199 12.95 6.20 0.47
CA GLU A 199 13.55 5.31 1.48
C GLU A 199 12.85 5.44 2.84
N ASP A 200 12.46 6.64 3.21
CA ASP A 200 11.76 6.90 4.46
C ASP A 200 10.28 6.46 4.39
N LEU A 201 9.66 6.52 3.20
CA LEU A 201 8.35 5.91 2.97
C LEU A 201 8.40 4.39 3.21
N ILE A 202 9.42 3.71 2.66
CA ILE A 202 9.63 2.26 2.87
C ILE A 202 9.90 1.93 4.36
N LYS A 203 10.53 2.86 5.10
CA LYS A 203 10.79 2.72 6.55
C LYS A 203 9.59 3.13 7.41
N GLU A 204 8.49 3.57 6.79
CA GLU A 204 7.26 4.00 7.48
C GLU A 204 7.50 5.12 8.50
N THR A 205 8.40 6.07 8.19
CA THR A 205 8.73 7.19 9.11
C THR A 205 7.70 8.31 9.08
N TYR A 206 6.67 8.20 8.28
CA TYR A 206 5.56 9.15 8.20
C TYR A 206 4.69 9.15 9.46
N GLN A 207 3.93 10.22 9.66
CA GLN A 207 2.93 10.30 10.73
C GLN A 207 1.71 9.43 10.41
N GLY A 208 1.24 8.66 11.39
CA GLY A 208 0.10 7.77 11.25
C GLY A 208 0.49 6.31 11.00
N ILE A 209 -0.49 5.46 10.79
CA ILE A 209 -0.33 4.03 10.53
C ILE A 209 -1.17 3.63 9.33
N ARG A 210 -0.73 2.61 8.61
CA ARG A 210 -1.45 2.03 7.48
C ARG A 210 -1.47 0.49 7.59
N PRO A 211 -2.27 -0.05 8.51
CA PRO A 211 -2.41 -1.49 8.62
C PRO A 211 -3.18 -2.07 7.42
N ALA A 212 -2.85 -3.32 7.06
CA ALA A 212 -3.57 -4.06 6.05
C ALA A 212 -4.61 -4.99 6.71
N PRO A 213 -5.86 -5.05 6.21
CA PRO A 213 -6.85 -6.04 6.64
C PRO A 213 -6.41 -7.48 6.34
N GLY A 214 -6.98 -8.45 7.08
CA GLY A 214 -6.67 -9.87 6.93
C GLY A 214 -5.48 -10.36 7.76
N TYR A 215 -4.77 -9.47 8.45
CA TYR A 215 -3.75 -9.82 9.42
C TYR A 215 -4.33 -9.88 10.84
N PRO A 216 -3.62 -10.52 11.81
CA PRO A 216 -4.15 -10.68 13.17
C PRO A 216 -4.62 -9.40 13.87
N ALA A 217 -4.02 -8.24 13.55
CA ALA A 217 -4.43 -6.96 14.12
C ALA A 217 -5.75 -6.43 13.56
N CYS A 218 -6.11 -6.82 12.33
CA CYS A 218 -7.34 -6.43 11.64
C CYS A 218 -7.88 -7.64 10.86
N PRO A 219 -8.55 -8.60 11.55
CA PRO A 219 -8.92 -9.89 10.96
C PRO A 219 -10.08 -9.83 9.97
N ASP A 220 -10.91 -8.76 10.00
CA ASP A 220 -12.08 -8.57 9.14
C ASP A 220 -11.78 -7.75 7.89
#